data_eab15f78642238cd806a69d3f3110854
#
_entry.id   eab15f78642238cd806a69d3f3110854
#
_cell.length_a   1.000
_cell.length_b   1.000
_cell.length_c   1.000
_cell.angle_alpha   90.00
_cell.angle_beta   90.00
_cell.angle_gamma   90.00
#
_symmetry.space_group_name_H-M   'P 1'
#
loop_
_entity.id
_entity.type
_entity.pdbx_description
1 polymer ?
#
loop_
_entity_poly.entity_id
_entity_poly.type
_entity_poly.pdbx_seq_one_letter_code
_entity_poly.pdbx_strand_id
1 'polypeptide(L)'
;MPSSTSADRRVILFDVDGTLVHAAGAGRRALGRVLVSELGQIDHALSGLRLDGMTDRLIVREVLDTLGHPFDDALCDRLLADYVEALRDEIGGPGFEVLRGVEPLLGTLAASGATVGLCTGNVAEGARLKLARGGIDHFFEWGPDAIAGFAHDGEARERIVRAALDRGSARLGSPLHPSDALVVGDTPRDVSAARAHGVPVLAVATGRFSEGELRDAGADGVLPSLEGAAPALLAWLAGGRTPGVPA
;
A
#
# COMPACT_ATOMS: atom_id res chain seq x y z
N MET A 1 6.71 35.53 -1.06
CA MET A 1 6.55 34.08 -1.10
C MET A 1 5.88 33.72 -2.40
N PRO A 2 6.51 32.98 -3.32
CA PRO A 2 5.78 32.50 -4.48
C PRO A 2 4.63 31.62 -4.01
N SER A 3 3.42 31.90 -4.48
CA SER A 3 2.27 31.03 -4.27
C SER A 3 2.56 29.69 -4.97
N SER A 4 2.70 28.59 -4.19
CA SER A 4 2.78 27.25 -4.75
C SER A 4 1.55 27.04 -5.63
N THR A 5 1.75 26.68 -6.87
CA THR A 5 0.66 26.34 -7.79
C THR A 5 -0.02 25.08 -7.29
N SER A 6 -1.31 24.87 -7.58
CA SER A 6 -2.05 23.63 -7.20
C SER A 6 -1.35 22.35 -7.66
N ALA A 7 -0.56 22.43 -8.73
CA ALA A 7 0.24 21.32 -9.26
C ALA A 7 1.36 20.86 -8.31
N ASP A 8 1.97 21.78 -7.54
CA ASP A 8 3.06 21.48 -6.60
C ASP A 8 2.58 20.72 -5.34
N ARG A 9 1.27 20.49 -5.21
CA ARG A 9 0.64 19.93 -4.00
C ARG A 9 0.08 18.52 -4.18
N ARG A 10 0.09 17.99 -5.41
CA ARG A 10 -0.47 16.67 -5.67
C ARG A 10 0.46 15.55 -5.21
N VAL A 11 -0.13 14.51 -4.62
CA VAL A 11 0.59 13.37 -4.03
C VAL A 11 0.07 12.06 -4.61
N ILE A 12 0.97 11.17 -5.02
CA ILE A 12 0.62 9.80 -5.43
C ILE A 12 0.97 8.85 -4.29
N LEU A 13 -0.03 8.11 -3.81
CA LEU A 13 0.08 7.14 -2.71
C LEU A 13 0.01 5.72 -3.27
N PHE A 14 1.10 4.98 -3.19
CA PHE A 14 1.17 3.61 -3.71
C PHE A 14 0.90 2.57 -2.62
N ASP A 15 0.12 1.54 -2.95
CA ASP A 15 0.20 0.28 -2.24
C ASP A 15 1.48 -0.47 -2.61
N VAL A 16 1.81 -1.53 -1.89
CA VAL A 16 3.07 -2.28 -2.03
C VAL A 16 2.84 -3.63 -2.70
N ASP A 17 2.16 -4.55 -2.02
CA ASP A 17 1.98 -5.92 -2.51
C ASP A 17 0.97 -5.99 -3.65
N GLY A 18 1.35 -6.53 -4.80
CA GLY A 18 0.50 -6.57 -5.99
C GLY A 18 0.48 -5.28 -6.80
N THR A 19 1.04 -4.19 -6.26
CA THR A 19 1.13 -2.88 -6.93
C THR A 19 2.56 -2.52 -7.33
N LEU A 20 3.49 -2.54 -6.38
CA LEU A 20 4.91 -2.26 -6.61
C LEU A 20 5.75 -3.53 -6.70
N VAL A 21 5.45 -4.51 -5.86
CA VAL A 21 6.19 -5.78 -5.80
C VAL A 21 5.25 -6.97 -5.67
N HIS A 22 5.75 -8.13 -6.10
CA HIS A 22 5.19 -9.43 -5.76
C HIS A 22 6.17 -10.18 -4.87
N ALA A 23 5.81 -10.36 -3.60
CA ALA A 23 6.70 -10.96 -2.59
C ALA A 23 6.61 -12.50 -2.53
N ALA A 24 6.00 -13.16 -3.52
CA ALA A 24 5.90 -14.63 -3.65
C ALA A 24 5.41 -15.33 -2.36
N GLY A 25 4.50 -14.69 -1.63
CA GLY A 25 3.95 -15.23 -0.38
C GLY A 25 4.87 -15.17 0.84
N ALA A 26 6.00 -14.46 0.75
CA ALA A 26 6.94 -14.32 1.87
C ALA A 26 6.25 -13.77 3.14
N GLY A 27 5.41 -12.74 3.01
CA GLY A 27 4.64 -12.20 4.13
C GLY A 27 3.74 -13.24 4.80
N ARG A 28 3.00 -14.03 4.01
CA ARG A 28 2.15 -15.11 4.55
C ARG A 28 2.96 -16.18 5.28
N ARG A 29 4.11 -16.60 4.72
CA ARG A 29 4.97 -17.60 5.36
C ARG A 29 5.59 -17.06 6.66
N ALA A 30 6.10 -15.84 6.64
CA ALA A 30 6.68 -15.20 7.82
C ALA A 30 5.66 -15.06 8.95
N LEU A 31 4.47 -14.51 8.65
CA LEU A 31 3.40 -14.36 9.64
C LEU A 31 2.90 -15.72 10.14
N GLY A 32 2.78 -16.71 9.25
CA GLY A 32 2.41 -18.08 9.63
C GLY A 32 3.40 -18.70 10.62
N ARG A 33 4.71 -18.55 10.39
CA ARG A 33 5.75 -19.03 11.32
C ARG A 33 5.60 -18.44 12.71
N VAL A 34 5.41 -17.12 12.80
CA VAL A 34 5.27 -16.40 14.07
C VAL A 34 4.00 -16.85 14.81
N LEU A 35 2.88 -16.87 14.10
CA LEU A 35 1.59 -17.28 14.71
C LEU A 35 1.62 -18.74 15.19
N VAL A 36 2.27 -19.64 14.43
CA VAL A 36 2.47 -21.05 14.88
C VAL A 36 3.33 -21.10 16.13
N SER A 37 4.41 -20.32 16.18
CA SER A 37 5.31 -20.28 17.35
C SER A 37 4.60 -19.82 18.61
N GLU A 38 3.75 -18.80 18.50
CA GLU A 38 3.09 -18.16 19.65
C GLU A 38 1.76 -18.82 20.03
N LEU A 39 0.99 -19.31 19.06
CA LEU A 39 -0.39 -19.76 19.26
C LEU A 39 -0.58 -21.26 18.99
N GLY A 40 0.46 -21.95 18.52
CA GLY A 40 0.38 -23.36 18.15
C GLY A 40 -0.22 -23.59 16.76
N GLN A 41 -1.08 -24.59 16.59
CA GLN A 41 -1.65 -24.93 15.29
C GLN A 41 -2.67 -23.88 14.83
N ILE A 42 -2.37 -23.19 13.72
CA ILE A 42 -3.20 -22.12 13.14
C ILE A 42 -3.62 -22.39 11.70
N ASP A 43 -3.28 -23.55 11.14
CA ASP A 43 -3.41 -23.83 9.70
C ASP A 43 -4.81 -23.52 9.16
N HIS A 44 -5.87 -23.91 9.90
CA HIS A 44 -7.24 -23.64 9.52
C HIS A 44 -7.61 -22.14 9.60
N ALA A 45 -7.03 -21.39 10.54
CA ALA A 45 -7.31 -19.97 10.70
C ALA A 45 -6.67 -19.13 9.59
N LEU A 46 -5.39 -19.36 9.29
CA LEU A 46 -4.67 -18.60 8.26
C LEU A 46 -5.03 -19.03 6.83
N SER A 47 -5.26 -20.34 6.58
CA SER A 47 -5.57 -20.84 5.24
C SER A 47 -6.93 -20.38 4.71
N GLY A 48 -7.89 -20.13 5.60
CA GLY A 48 -9.22 -19.62 5.27
C GLY A 48 -9.26 -18.14 4.89
N LEU A 49 -8.19 -17.38 5.21
CA LEU A 49 -8.16 -15.94 4.99
C LEU A 49 -7.67 -15.56 3.58
N ARG A 50 -8.41 -14.66 2.94
CA ARG A 50 -7.96 -13.94 1.76
C ARG A 50 -7.23 -12.68 2.21
N LEU A 51 -5.90 -12.72 2.15
CA LEU A 51 -5.04 -11.66 2.67
C LEU A 51 -4.96 -10.43 1.75
N ASP A 52 -5.41 -10.56 0.50
CA ASP A 52 -5.31 -9.50 -0.51
C ASP A 52 -5.94 -8.19 -0.01
N GLY A 53 -5.13 -7.15 0.10
CA GLY A 53 -5.54 -5.83 0.58
C GLY A 53 -5.92 -5.75 2.07
N MET A 54 -5.73 -6.81 2.86
CA MET A 54 -5.86 -6.74 4.33
C MET A 54 -4.66 -5.99 4.93
N THR A 55 -4.88 -5.40 6.11
CA THR A 55 -3.78 -4.87 6.91
C THR A 55 -3.16 -5.99 7.75
N ASP A 56 -1.87 -5.90 8.03
CA ASP A 56 -1.19 -6.89 8.87
C ASP A 56 -1.88 -7.03 10.25
N ARG A 57 -2.36 -5.91 10.85
CA ARG A 57 -3.12 -5.92 12.10
C ARG A 57 -4.46 -6.65 11.96
N LEU A 58 -5.18 -6.42 10.87
CA LEU A 58 -6.46 -7.10 10.62
C LEU A 58 -6.25 -8.60 10.44
N ILE A 59 -5.18 -9.02 9.77
CA ILE A 59 -4.85 -10.44 9.62
C ILE A 59 -4.62 -11.10 10.99
N VAL A 60 -3.85 -10.45 11.87
CA VAL A 60 -3.62 -10.95 13.24
C VAL A 60 -4.94 -11.04 14.01
N ARG A 61 -5.79 -10.01 13.93
CA ARG A 61 -7.11 -10.02 14.59
C ARG A 61 -7.96 -11.19 14.12
N GLU A 62 -8.13 -11.36 12.82
CA GLU A 62 -8.96 -12.43 12.24
C GLU A 62 -8.46 -13.83 12.63
N VAL A 63 -7.13 -14.02 12.72
CA VAL A 63 -6.56 -15.28 13.19
C VAL A 63 -6.86 -15.49 14.67
N LEU A 64 -6.65 -14.49 15.53
CA LEU A 64 -6.96 -14.57 16.96
C LEU A 64 -8.44 -14.84 17.19
N ASP A 65 -9.33 -14.14 16.50
CA ASP A 65 -10.79 -14.33 16.61
C ASP A 65 -11.20 -15.74 16.17
N THR A 66 -10.63 -16.26 15.08
CA THR A 66 -10.89 -17.63 14.61
C THR A 66 -10.45 -18.68 15.61
N LEU A 67 -9.38 -18.42 16.35
CA LEU A 67 -8.86 -19.32 17.40
C LEU A 67 -9.54 -19.13 18.77
N GLY A 68 -10.45 -18.16 18.90
CA GLY A 68 -11.09 -17.81 20.16
C GLY A 68 -10.16 -17.14 21.17
N HIS A 69 -9.06 -16.57 20.71
CA HIS A 69 -8.16 -15.75 21.53
C HIS A 69 -8.64 -14.30 21.57
N PRO A 70 -8.70 -13.66 22.75
CA PRO A 70 -9.04 -12.26 22.84
C PRO A 70 -7.96 -11.41 22.14
N PHE A 71 -8.39 -10.42 21.35
CA PHE A 71 -7.47 -9.47 20.75
C PHE A 71 -6.91 -8.53 21.82
N ASP A 72 -5.59 -8.35 21.80
CA ASP A 72 -4.84 -7.44 22.64
C ASP A 72 -3.82 -6.68 21.76
N ASP A 73 -3.83 -5.36 21.84
CA ASP A 73 -2.93 -4.50 21.05
C ASP A 73 -1.45 -4.81 21.34
N ALA A 74 -1.08 -5.06 22.61
CA ALA A 74 0.30 -5.37 22.96
C ALA A 74 0.74 -6.73 22.40
N LEU A 75 -0.15 -7.72 22.38
CA LEU A 75 0.10 -9.01 21.72
C LEU A 75 0.26 -8.81 20.23
N CYS A 76 -0.65 -8.08 19.60
CA CYS A 76 -0.60 -7.79 18.16
C CYS A 76 0.72 -7.10 17.77
N ASP A 77 1.14 -6.10 18.52
CA ASP A 77 2.37 -5.36 18.26
C ASP A 77 3.62 -6.27 18.39
N ARG A 78 3.66 -7.17 19.38
CA ARG A 78 4.74 -8.19 19.50
C ARG A 78 4.73 -9.14 18.30
N LEU A 79 3.58 -9.70 17.94
CA LEU A 79 3.46 -10.61 16.81
C LEU A 79 3.91 -9.94 15.50
N LEU A 80 3.60 -8.67 15.32
CA LEU A 80 4.01 -7.92 14.13
C LEU A 80 5.50 -7.55 14.16
N ALA A 81 6.09 -7.32 15.33
CA ALA A 81 7.54 -7.15 15.44
C ALA A 81 8.29 -8.45 15.07
N ASP A 82 7.84 -9.60 15.61
CA ASP A 82 8.42 -10.91 15.30
C ASP A 82 8.17 -11.28 13.81
N TYR A 83 7.03 -10.90 13.25
CA TYR A 83 6.75 -11.04 11.82
C TYR A 83 7.78 -10.30 10.96
N VAL A 84 8.17 -9.08 11.33
CA VAL A 84 9.19 -8.31 10.58
C VAL A 84 10.53 -9.06 10.59
N GLU A 85 10.95 -9.62 11.72
CA GLU A 85 12.16 -10.43 11.80
C GLU A 85 12.06 -11.71 10.95
N ALA A 86 10.93 -12.42 11.03
CA ALA A 86 10.71 -13.59 10.20
C ALA A 86 10.67 -13.25 8.69
N LEU A 87 10.15 -12.07 8.34
CA LEU A 87 10.10 -11.60 6.95
C LEU A 87 11.49 -11.37 6.37
N ARG A 88 12.49 -10.97 7.15
CA ARG A 88 13.89 -10.82 6.70
C ARG A 88 14.43 -12.13 6.12
N ASP A 89 14.09 -13.25 6.74
CA ASP A 89 14.51 -14.58 6.27
C ASP A 89 13.74 -14.98 5.00
N GLU A 90 12.43 -14.75 4.97
CA GLU A 90 11.54 -15.23 3.91
C GLU A 90 11.63 -14.41 2.61
N ILE A 91 11.94 -13.11 2.70
CA ILE A 91 11.90 -12.20 1.56
C ILE A 91 13.01 -12.47 0.55
N GLY A 92 14.08 -13.16 0.96
CA GLY A 92 15.17 -13.62 0.09
C GLY A 92 14.80 -14.81 -0.79
N GLY A 93 13.64 -15.42 -0.58
CA GLY A 93 13.19 -16.61 -1.30
C GLY A 93 12.93 -16.36 -2.79
N PRO A 94 12.77 -17.45 -3.56
CA PRO A 94 12.53 -17.37 -5.01
C PRO A 94 11.15 -16.77 -5.33
N GLY A 95 11.03 -16.17 -6.52
CA GLY A 95 9.76 -15.63 -7.04
C GLY A 95 9.43 -14.21 -6.58
N PHE A 96 10.30 -13.55 -5.80
CA PHE A 96 10.18 -12.12 -5.55
C PHE A 96 10.47 -11.36 -6.85
N GLU A 97 9.65 -10.37 -7.14
CA GLU A 97 9.84 -9.48 -8.29
C GLU A 97 9.34 -8.05 -8.02
N VAL A 98 10.00 -7.07 -8.62
CA VAL A 98 9.46 -5.72 -8.81
C VAL A 98 8.53 -5.79 -10.02
N LEU A 99 7.31 -5.32 -9.86
CA LEU A 99 6.30 -5.45 -10.91
C LEU A 99 6.63 -4.58 -12.12
N ARG A 100 6.12 -5.03 -13.27
CA ARG A 100 6.42 -4.45 -14.57
C ARG A 100 6.05 -2.95 -14.64
N GLY A 101 7.00 -2.12 -15.05
CA GLY A 101 6.83 -0.68 -15.20
C GLY A 101 7.08 0.13 -13.94
N VAL A 102 7.25 -0.50 -12.77
CA VAL A 102 7.40 0.18 -11.47
C VAL A 102 8.68 1.02 -11.41
N GLU A 103 9.85 0.40 -11.64
CA GLU A 103 11.13 1.10 -11.52
C GLU A 103 11.27 2.27 -12.50
N PRO A 104 10.97 2.11 -13.81
CA PRO A 104 10.97 3.24 -14.75
C PRO A 104 9.98 4.34 -14.38
N LEU A 105 8.80 3.98 -13.85
CA LEU A 105 7.81 4.94 -13.41
C LEU A 105 8.33 5.75 -12.22
N LEU A 106 8.80 5.09 -11.15
CA LEU A 106 9.31 5.76 -9.95
C LEU A 106 10.51 6.65 -10.29
N GLY A 107 11.42 6.19 -11.15
CA GLY A 107 12.55 7.01 -11.65
C GLY A 107 12.08 8.26 -12.39
N THR A 108 11.05 8.13 -13.22
CA THR A 108 10.47 9.28 -13.95
C THR A 108 9.79 10.27 -13.01
N LEU A 109 9.01 9.77 -12.04
CA LEU A 109 8.35 10.60 -11.03
C LEU A 109 9.39 11.35 -10.17
N ALA A 110 10.43 10.66 -9.70
CA ALA A 110 11.51 11.27 -8.93
C ALA A 110 12.25 12.36 -9.73
N ALA A 111 12.57 12.09 -10.99
CA ALA A 111 13.20 13.08 -11.88
C ALA A 111 12.33 14.32 -12.14
N SER A 112 11.01 14.19 -12.06
CA SER A 112 10.07 15.31 -12.21
C SER A 112 9.86 16.12 -10.92
N GLY A 113 10.41 15.66 -9.79
CA GLY A 113 10.15 16.25 -8.47
C GLY A 113 8.77 15.93 -7.90
N ALA A 114 8.10 14.89 -8.42
CA ALA A 114 6.79 14.48 -7.94
C ALA A 114 6.84 14.01 -6.48
N THR A 115 5.84 14.39 -5.71
CA THR A 115 5.65 13.89 -4.35
C THR A 115 4.98 12.53 -4.40
N VAL A 116 5.68 11.50 -3.93
CA VAL A 116 5.16 10.14 -3.82
C VAL A 116 5.16 9.67 -2.37
N GLY A 117 4.24 8.78 -2.03
CA GLY A 117 4.13 8.21 -0.70
C GLY A 117 3.57 6.80 -0.74
N LEU A 118 3.33 6.23 0.43
CA LEU A 118 2.80 4.88 0.57
C LEU A 118 1.43 4.87 1.26
N CYS A 119 0.59 3.94 0.84
CA CYS A 119 -0.71 3.66 1.47
C CYS A 119 -0.93 2.15 1.46
N THR A 120 -0.40 1.44 2.47
CA THR A 120 -0.31 -0.02 2.44
C THR A 120 -0.78 -0.68 3.73
N GLY A 121 -1.35 -1.88 3.60
CA GLY A 121 -1.71 -2.72 4.74
C GLY A 121 -0.52 -3.31 5.51
N ASN A 122 0.69 -3.12 5.02
CA ASN A 122 1.89 -3.57 5.72
C ASN A 122 2.22 -2.70 6.93
N VAL A 123 2.89 -3.27 7.94
CA VAL A 123 3.66 -2.46 8.89
C VAL A 123 4.83 -1.78 8.16
N ALA A 124 5.25 -0.60 8.63
CA ALA A 124 6.25 0.24 7.93
C ALA A 124 7.55 -0.51 7.62
N GLU A 125 8.10 -1.23 8.60
CA GLU A 125 9.32 -2.01 8.43
C GLU A 125 9.15 -3.16 7.44
N GLY A 126 7.97 -3.82 7.43
CA GLY A 126 7.63 -4.87 6.47
C GLY A 126 7.56 -4.35 5.04
N ALA A 127 6.91 -3.18 4.85
CA ALA A 127 6.91 -2.48 3.56
C ALA A 127 8.32 -2.14 3.11
N ARG A 128 9.15 -1.56 4.01
CA ARG A 128 10.52 -1.18 3.72
C ARG A 128 11.38 -2.36 3.32
N LEU A 129 11.27 -3.49 4.02
CA LEU A 129 12.00 -4.72 3.67
C LEU A 129 11.68 -5.21 2.26
N LYS A 130 10.38 -5.20 1.89
CA LYS A 130 9.93 -5.61 0.56
C LYS A 130 10.47 -4.67 -0.52
N LEU A 131 10.37 -3.36 -0.32
CA LEU A 131 10.84 -2.37 -1.29
C LEU A 131 12.38 -2.37 -1.39
N ALA A 132 13.10 -2.52 -0.27
CA ALA A 132 14.55 -2.64 -0.24
C ALA A 132 15.04 -3.92 -0.96
N ARG A 133 14.32 -5.04 -0.82
CA ARG A 133 14.60 -6.27 -1.58
C ARG A 133 14.50 -6.03 -3.10
N GLY A 134 13.59 -5.15 -3.53
CA GLY A 134 13.44 -4.71 -4.92
C GLY A 134 14.39 -3.60 -5.34
N GLY A 135 15.16 -3.01 -4.42
CA GLY A 135 16.04 -1.88 -4.70
C GLY A 135 15.32 -0.57 -4.95
N ILE A 136 14.02 -0.47 -4.59
CA ILE A 136 13.16 0.69 -4.88
C ILE A 136 12.72 1.47 -3.62
N ASP A 137 13.21 1.09 -2.44
CA ASP A 137 12.88 1.76 -1.17
C ASP A 137 13.38 3.21 -1.11
N HIS A 138 14.42 3.53 -1.85
CA HIS A 138 15.02 4.85 -1.92
C HIS A 138 14.15 5.91 -2.64
N PHE A 139 13.08 5.49 -3.33
CA PHE A 139 12.11 6.41 -3.92
C PHE A 139 11.10 6.95 -2.90
N PHE A 140 11.05 6.39 -1.71
CA PHE A 140 10.09 6.75 -0.66
C PHE A 140 10.79 7.33 0.56
N GLU A 141 10.16 8.31 1.20
CA GLU A 141 10.59 8.80 2.50
C GLU A 141 10.18 7.82 3.61
N TRP A 142 10.98 7.72 4.66
CA TRP A 142 10.74 6.85 5.82
C TRP A 142 10.81 7.64 7.11
N GLY A 143 10.10 7.17 8.15
CA GLY A 143 10.06 7.82 9.45
C GLY A 143 8.80 8.67 9.65
N PRO A 144 8.76 9.49 10.70
CA PRO A 144 7.55 10.19 11.13
C PRO A 144 7.06 11.27 10.15
N ASP A 145 7.96 11.83 9.35
CA ASP A 145 7.64 12.88 8.37
C ASP A 145 7.27 12.33 6.99
N ALA A 146 7.34 11.00 6.80
CA ALA A 146 7.00 10.35 5.53
C ALA A 146 5.50 10.51 5.22
N ILE A 147 5.18 10.83 3.96
CA ILE A 147 3.81 10.81 3.49
C ILE A 147 3.40 9.36 3.27
N ALA A 148 2.91 8.73 4.33
CA ALA A 148 2.55 7.32 4.27
C ALA A 148 1.46 6.97 5.28
N GLY A 149 0.71 5.89 4.99
CA GLY A 149 -0.16 5.18 5.92
C GLY A 149 0.21 3.71 5.95
N PHE A 150 0.22 3.12 7.14
CA PHE A 150 0.66 1.76 7.40
C PHE A 150 -0.29 1.03 8.35
N ALA A 151 -0.10 -0.27 8.54
CA ALA A 151 -0.93 -1.09 9.43
C ALA A 151 -1.01 -0.59 10.88
N HIS A 152 -0.01 0.16 11.38
CA HIS A 152 -0.09 0.71 12.74
C HIS A 152 -1.09 1.86 12.87
N ASP A 153 -1.51 2.47 11.78
CA ASP A 153 -2.50 3.55 11.78
C ASP A 153 -3.94 3.01 12.00
N GLY A 154 -4.13 1.70 11.83
CA GLY A 154 -5.38 1.03 12.13
C GLY A 154 -5.58 -0.27 11.36
N GLU A 155 -6.60 -1.03 11.77
CA GLU A 155 -6.99 -2.28 11.12
C GLU A 155 -7.77 -2.02 9.83
N ALA A 156 -8.64 -1.01 9.84
CA ALA A 156 -9.40 -0.61 8.66
C ALA A 156 -8.52 0.17 7.69
N ARG A 157 -8.55 -0.22 6.41
CA ARG A 157 -7.70 0.39 5.37
C ARG A 157 -8.02 1.87 5.15
N GLU A 158 -9.23 2.31 5.44
CA GLU A 158 -9.65 3.72 5.43
C GLU A 158 -8.81 4.57 6.40
N ARG A 159 -8.42 4.01 7.56
CA ARG A 159 -7.54 4.71 8.52
C ARG A 159 -6.15 4.94 7.97
N ILE A 160 -5.67 3.98 7.15
CA ILE A 160 -4.37 4.09 6.46
C ILE A 160 -4.39 5.24 5.47
N VAL A 161 -5.44 5.33 4.64
CA VAL A 161 -5.61 6.47 3.70
C VAL A 161 -5.69 7.78 4.48
N ARG A 162 -6.46 7.83 5.56
CA ARG A 162 -6.57 9.02 6.41
C ARG A 162 -5.21 9.44 6.97
N ALA A 163 -4.43 8.53 7.52
CA ALA A 163 -3.11 8.80 8.06
C ALA A 163 -2.15 9.36 6.99
N ALA A 164 -2.18 8.79 5.78
CA ALA A 164 -1.38 9.29 4.66
C ALA A 164 -1.77 10.75 4.28
N LEU A 165 -3.07 11.07 4.25
CA LEU A 165 -3.56 12.44 3.98
C LEU A 165 -3.15 13.42 5.10
N ASP A 166 -3.23 13.01 6.35
CA ASP A 166 -2.86 13.85 7.50
C ASP A 166 -1.36 14.13 7.51
N ARG A 167 -0.52 13.13 7.29
CA ARG A 167 0.93 13.29 7.15
C ARG A 167 1.29 14.10 5.91
N GLY A 168 0.61 13.90 4.79
CA GLY A 168 0.74 14.73 3.59
C GLY A 168 0.42 16.20 3.89
N SER A 169 -0.65 16.47 4.63
CA SER A 169 -1.03 17.81 5.05
C SER A 169 0.04 18.46 5.94
N ALA A 170 0.56 17.70 6.91
CA ALA A 170 1.63 18.17 7.81
C ALA A 170 2.92 18.47 7.02
N ARG A 171 3.33 17.59 6.12
CA ARG A 171 4.55 17.72 5.29
C ARG A 171 4.48 18.91 4.33
N LEU A 172 3.30 19.16 3.75
CA LEU A 172 3.06 20.28 2.83
C LEU A 172 2.79 21.61 3.57
N GLY A 173 2.65 21.58 4.89
CA GLY A 173 2.35 22.78 5.70
C GLY A 173 0.95 23.36 5.46
N SER A 174 0.04 22.60 4.85
CA SER A 174 -1.32 23.00 4.53
C SER A 174 -2.20 21.78 4.25
N PRO A 175 -3.52 21.86 4.48
CA PRO A 175 -4.43 20.74 4.24
C PRO A 175 -4.28 20.17 2.83
N LEU A 176 -4.03 18.88 2.71
CA LEU A 176 -4.05 18.14 1.46
C LEU A 176 -5.52 17.80 1.14
N HIS A 177 -6.05 18.42 0.08
CA HIS A 177 -7.41 18.10 -0.35
C HIS A 177 -7.47 16.69 -0.92
N PRO A 178 -8.51 15.88 -0.66
CA PRO A 178 -8.61 14.52 -1.20
C PRO A 178 -8.40 14.43 -2.72
N SER A 179 -8.88 15.40 -3.50
CA SER A 179 -8.68 15.45 -4.96
C SER A 179 -7.23 15.74 -5.39
N ASP A 180 -6.36 16.17 -4.47
CA ASP A 180 -4.94 16.39 -4.70
C ASP A 180 -4.08 15.17 -4.30
N ALA A 181 -4.71 14.11 -3.81
CA ALA A 181 -4.12 12.79 -3.62
C ALA A 181 -4.65 11.81 -4.67
N LEU A 182 -3.85 10.83 -5.05
CA LEU A 182 -4.23 9.71 -5.91
C LEU A 182 -3.73 8.43 -5.27
N VAL A 183 -4.63 7.49 -4.98
CA VAL A 183 -4.23 6.15 -4.54
C VAL A 183 -4.00 5.27 -5.76
N VAL A 184 -2.89 4.53 -5.75
CA VAL A 184 -2.57 3.50 -6.74
C VAL A 184 -2.52 2.16 -6.02
N GLY A 185 -3.39 1.22 -6.37
CA GLY A 185 -3.51 -0.08 -5.70
C GLY A 185 -4.08 -1.15 -6.63
N ASP A 186 -4.04 -2.43 -6.22
CA ASP A 186 -4.44 -3.57 -7.05
C ASP A 186 -5.68 -4.30 -6.51
N THR A 187 -6.29 -3.83 -5.41
CA THR A 187 -7.41 -4.52 -4.79
C THR A 187 -8.68 -3.66 -4.67
N PRO A 188 -9.88 -4.28 -4.61
CA PRO A 188 -11.12 -3.59 -4.26
C PRO A 188 -11.08 -2.89 -2.89
N ARG A 189 -10.21 -3.34 -1.96
CA ARG A 189 -10.02 -2.71 -0.66
C ARG A 189 -9.31 -1.36 -0.77
N ASP A 190 -8.35 -1.21 -1.70
CA ASP A 190 -7.72 0.08 -2.01
C ASP A 190 -8.75 1.06 -2.55
N VAL A 191 -9.57 0.58 -3.49
CA VAL A 191 -10.63 1.38 -4.10
C VAL A 191 -11.61 1.85 -3.03
N SER A 192 -12.13 0.93 -2.21
CA SER A 192 -13.09 1.26 -1.15
C SER A 192 -12.52 2.26 -0.14
N ALA A 193 -11.28 2.01 0.33
CA ALA A 193 -10.63 2.85 1.34
C ALA A 193 -10.37 4.28 0.84
N ALA A 194 -9.89 4.45 -0.39
CA ALA A 194 -9.68 5.76 -0.97
C ALA A 194 -11.01 6.52 -1.18
N ARG A 195 -12.02 5.84 -1.73
CA ARG A 195 -13.36 6.42 -1.94
C ARG A 195 -14.04 6.86 -0.65
N ALA A 196 -13.82 6.17 0.46
CA ALA A 196 -14.34 6.57 1.77
C ALA A 196 -13.87 7.97 2.19
N HIS A 197 -12.77 8.45 1.63
CA HIS A 197 -12.22 9.79 1.85
C HIS A 197 -12.35 10.73 0.64
N GLY A 198 -13.02 10.30 -0.44
CA GLY A 198 -13.14 11.10 -1.67
C GLY A 198 -11.83 11.22 -2.45
N VAL A 199 -10.87 10.32 -2.23
CA VAL A 199 -9.59 10.27 -2.95
C VAL A 199 -9.78 9.50 -4.25
N PRO A 200 -9.34 10.04 -5.41
CA PRO A 200 -9.30 9.32 -6.68
C PRO A 200 -8.43 8.05 -6.61
N VAL A 201 -8.81 7.03 -7.37
CA VAL A 201 -8.11 5.73 -7.41
C VAL A 201 -7.76 5.36 -8.83
N LEU A 202 -6.48 5.11 -9.06
CA LEU A 202 -5.97 4.39 -10.22
C LEU A 202 -5.69 2.95 -9.81
N ALA A 203 -6.52 2.02 -10.23
CA ALA A 203 -6.29 0.61 -9.94
C ALA A 203 -5.38 -0.04 -11.01
N VAL A 204 -4.56 -1.01 -10.59
CA VAL A 204 -3.69 -1.80 -11.47
C VAL A 204 -4.00 -3.27 -11.36
N ALA A 205 -4.25 -3.94 -12.49
CA ALA A 205 -4.61 -5.37 -12.52
C ALA A 205 -3.37 -6.27 -12.51
N THR A 206 -2.41 -5.94 -11.64
CA THR A 206 -1.14 -6.67 -11.48
C THR A 206 -1.17 -7.68 -10.34
N GLY A 207 -2.18 -7.57 -9.46
CA GLY A 207 -2.42 -8.53 -8.38
C GLY A 207 -3.40 -9.62 -8.82
N ARG A 208 -4.28 -9.99 -7.90
CA ARG A 208 -5.24 -11.09 -8.09
C ARG A 208 -6.49 -10.69 -8.86
N PHE A 209 -6.85 -9.41 -8.82
CA PHE A 209 -8.12 -8.92 -9.36
C PHE A 209 -7.98 -8.49 -10.82
N SER A 210 -8.97 -8.86 -11.63
CA SER A 210 -9.08 -8.45 -13.02
C SER A 210 -9.44 -6.96 -13.14
N GLU A 211 -9.17 -6.37 -14.29
CA GLU A 211 -9.60 -5.01 -14.60
C GLU A 211 -11.12 -4.82 -14.44
N GLY A 212 -11.94 -5.84 -14.78
CA GLY A 212 -13.38 -5.80 -14.60
C GLY A 212 -13.77 -5.67 -13.13
N GLU A 213 -13.23 -6.53 -12.27
CA GLU A 213 -13.50 -6.50 -10.82
C GLU A 213 -13.08 -5.16 -10.19
N LEU A 214 -11.96 -4.58 -10.63
CA LEU A 214 -11.49 -3.28 -10.13
C LEU A 214 -12.39 -2.12 -10.61
N ARG A 215 -12.90 -2.18 -11.85
CA ARG A 215 -13.91 -1.22 -12.34
C ARG A 215 -15.22 -1.35 -11.58
N ASP A 216 -15.68 -2.58 -11.35
CA ASP A 216 -16.93 -2.87 -10.61
C ASP A 216 -16.82 -2.41 -9.15
N ALA A 217 -15.61 -2.46 -8.55
CA ALA A 217 -15.34 -1.88 -7.24
C ALA A 217 -15.39 -0.34 -7.23
N GLY A 218 -15.40 0.31 -8.39
CA GLY A 218 -15.55 1.75 -8.56
C GLY A 218 -14.22 2.50 -8.66
N ALA A 219 -13.14 1.88 -9.15
CA ALA A 219 -11.91 2.59 -9.46
C ALA A 219 -12.17 3.68 -10.51
N ASP A 220 -11.57 4.87 -10.34
CA ASP A 220 -11.72 5.98 -11.29
C ASP A 220 -10.95 5.73 -12.59
N GLY A 221 -9.85 4.97 -12.51
CA GLY A 221 -9.11 4.48 -13.65
C GLY A 221 -8.56 3.08 -13.39
N VAL A 222 -8.41 2.28 -14.45
CA VAL A 222 -7.82 0.94 -14.34
C VAL A 222 -6.81 0.73 -15.46
N LEU A 223 -5.62 0.24 -15.08
CA LEU A 223 -4.55 -0.13 -16.00
C LEU A 223 -4.19 -1.61 -15.83
N PRO A 224 -3.74 -2.30 -16.90
CA PRO A 224 -3.25 -3.67 -16.78
C PRO A 224 -1.95 -3.78 -16.00
N SER A 225 -1.12 -2.72 -15.99
CA SER A 225 0.13 -2.59 -15.22
C SER A 225 0.58 -1.13 -15.16
N LEU A 226 1.65 -0.85 -14.41
CA LEU A 226 2.27 0.49 -14.38
C LEU A 226 3.20 0.76 -15.58
N GLU A 227 3.34 -0.19 -16.51
CA GLU A 227 4.14 0.01 -17.72
C GLU A 227 3.52 1.11 -18.59
N GLY A 228 4.35 2.13 -18.92
CA GLY A 228 3.89 3.26 -19.71
C GLY A 228 2.95 4.23 -18.98
N ALA A 229 2.74 4.10 -17.66
CA ALA A 229 1.84 4.97 -16.90
C ALA A 229 2.40 6.38 -16.63
N ALA A 230 3.71 6.59 -16.75
CA ALA A 230 4.36 7.84 -16.39
C ALA A 230 3.76 9.09 -17.06
N PRO A 231 3.49 9.14 -18.39
CA PRO A 231 2.91 10.33 -19.01
C PRO A 231 1.54 10.71 -18.41
N ALA A 232 0.70 9.71 -18.13
CA ALA A 232 -0.64 9.93 -17.58
C ALA A 232 -0.59 10.43 -16.13
N LEU A 233 0.31 9.87 -15.31
CA LEU A 233 0.51 10.31 -13.92
C LEU A 233 1.15 11.71 -13.85
N LEU A 234 2.11 12.03 -14.73
CA LEU A 234 2.67 13.37 -14.82
C LEU A 234 1.63 14.39 -15.28
N ALA A 235 0.77 14.03 -16.24
CA ALA A 235 -0.33 14.90 -16.66
C ALA A 235 -1.32 15.13 -15.52
N TRP A 236 -1.63 14.10 -14.72
CA TRP A 236 -2.46 14.25 -13.53
C TRP A 236 -1.79 15.19 -12.52
N LEU A 237 -0.52 15.00 -12.20
CA LEU A 237 0.24 15.89 -11.30
C LEU A 237 0.21 17.35 -11.76
N ALA A 238 0.23 17.59 -13.08
CA ALA A 238 0.12 18.92 -13.67
C ALA A 238 -1.32 19.51 -13.67
N GLY A 239 -2.28 18.88 -13.00
CA GLY A 239 -3.66 19.36 -12.92
C GLY A 239 -4.63 18.68 -13.89
N GLY A 240 -4.17 17.68 -14.63
CA GLY A 240 -4.99 16.89 -15.54
C GLY A 240 -5.98 15.95 -14.83
N ARG A 241 -6.74 15.20 -15.63
CA ARG A 241 -7.73 14.22 -15.15
C ARG A 241 -7.04 12.97 -14.59
N THR A 242 -7.75 12.23 -13.75
CA THR A 242 -7.29 10.92 -13.26
C THR A 242 -7.00 9.98 -14.43
N PRO A 243 -5.82 9.31 -14.45
CA PRO A 243 -5.47 8.37 -15.51
C PRO A 243 -6.47 7.24 -15.66
N GLY A 244 -6.72 6.79 -16.89
CA GLY A 244 -7.63 5.67 -17.16
C GLY A 244 -9.12 6.02 -17.17
N VAL A 245 -9.50 7.28 -16.90
CA VAL A 245 -10.88 7.74 -17.07
C VAL A 245 -11.14 7.96 -18.57
N PRO A 246 -12.16 7.34 -19.17
CA PRO A 246 -12.55 7.62 -20.55
C PRO A 246 -12.86 9.11 -20.77
N ALA A 247 -12.52 9.61 -21.96
CA ALA A 247 -12.78 11.00 -22.34
C ALA A 247 -14.27 11.32 -22.45
#